data_a87a008c563167c4be65ee52713da2a0
#
_entry.id   a87a008c563167c4be65ee52713da2a0
#
_cell.length_a   1.000
_cell.length_b   1.000
_cell.length_c   1.000
_cell.angle_alpha   90.00
_cell.angle_beta   90.00
_cell.angle_gamma   90.00
#
_symmetry.space_group_name_H-M   'P 1'
#
loop_
_entity.id
_entity.type
_entity.pdbx_description
1 polymer ?
#
loop_
_entity_poly.entity_id
_entity_poly.type
_entity_poly.pdbx_seq_one_letter_code
_entity_poly.pdbx_strand_id
1 'polypeptide(L)'
;MHHKFTVLDLFSGIGGFSLGLESTGYFETIAFVEKDQFCQKVLAKNFKDIPIEGDIRNVKGQRYGADVVTGGFPCQPFSVAGKRKGTHDDRYLWDETIRVIRECKPRWFIGENVEGIINIQNGMVLRQVQDDLEEQGFEVKCLIIPASGIGAWHQRKRVWIIAHNVSNTKSIRHRRWDSKKRANKKWSFFSREQEGRKMGSKTSRCSSKKQETWWQTESRVCGIPDGVSYKLDKDRSQRVKALGNSIVPQIVYEIGKAIIEGETSASA
;
A
#
# COMPACT_ATOMS: atom_id res chain seq x y z
N MET A 1 -25.75 -8.78 7.17
CA MET A 1 -24.74 -8.12 6.33
C MET A 1 -23.60 -7.70 7.23
N HIS A 2 -22.38 -8.17 6.99
CA HIS A 2 -21.21 -7.71 7.75
C HIS A 2 -20.94 -6.24 7.38
N HIS A 3 -20.74 -5.38 8.36
CA HIS A 3 -20.36 -3.98 8.16
C HIS A 3 -18.97 -3.98 7.53
N LYS A 4 -18.82 -3.35 6.34
CA LYS A 4 -17.53 -3.21 5.69
C LYS A 4 -16.75 -2.05 6.33
N PHE A 5 -15.43 -2.20 6.37
CA PHE A 5 -14.53 -1.10 6.73
C PHE A 5 -14.49 -0.06 5.61
N THR A 6 -14.75 1.18 5.94
CA THR A 6 -14.68 2.29 4.99
C THR A 6 -13.23 2.74 4.78
N VAL A 7 -12.85 3.01 3.52
CA VAL A 7 -11.47 3.34 3.14
C VAL A 7 -11.41 4.73 2.49
N LEU A 8 -10.53 5.59 2.99
CA LEU A 8 -10.09 6.82 2.34
C LEU A 8 -8.69 6.58 1.75
N ASP A 9 -8.58 6.57 0.43
CA ASP A 9 -7.33 6.24 -0.29
C ASP A 9 -6.62 7.52 -0.73
N LEU A 10 -5.51 7.86 -0.06
CA LEU A 10 -4.68 9.03 -0.32
C LEU A 10 -3.58 8.69 -1.34
N PHE A 11 -3.26 9.64 -2.24
CA PHE A 11 -2.29 9.42 -3.31
C PHE A 11 -2.61 8.14 -4.10
N SER A 12 -3.88 8.01 -4.45
CA SER A 12 -4.52 6.76 -4.89
C SER A 12 -3.90 6.17 -6.15
N GLY A 13 -3.20 6.99 -6.96
CA GLY A 13 -2.68 6.56 -8.25
C GLY A 13 -3.79 5.98 -9.12
N ILE A 14 -3.66 4.73 -9.51
CA ILE A 14 -4.68 4.01 -10.29
C ILE A 14 -5.56 3.09 -9.42
N GLY A 15 -5.55 3.25 -8.09
CA GLY A 15 -6.44 2.55 -7.16
C GLY A 15 -5.92 1.20 -6.66
N GLY A 16 -4.60 1.02 -6.57
CA GLY A 16 -4.01 -0.25 -6.16
C GLY A 16 -4.34 -0.66 -4.72
N PHE A 17 -4.40 0.27 -3.77
CA PHE A 17 -4.84 0.00 -2.39
C PHE A 17 -6.31 -0.46 -2.37
N SER A 18 -7.18 0.33 -2.98
CA SER A 18 -8.61 0.05 -3.02
C SER A 18 -8.91 -1.29 -3.68
N LEU A 19 -8.27 -1.59 -4.83
CA LEU A 19 -8.43 -2.87 -5.49
C LEU A 19 -8.03 -4.06 -4.59
N GLY A 20 -6.91 -3.94 -3.88
CA GLY A 20 -6.43 -4.99 -2.98
C GLY A 20 -7.34 -5.21 -1.78
N LEU A 21 -7.73 -4.12 -1.09
CA LEU A 21 -8.61 -4.20 0.08
C LEU A 21 -10.01 -4.70 -0.27
N GLU A 22 -10.65 -4.14 -1.31
CA GLU A 22 -11.99 -4.53 -1.75
C GLU A 22 -12.06 -5.99 -2.20
N SER A 23 -10.98 -6.52 -2.79
CA SER A 23 -10.89 -7.93 -3.17
C SER A 23 -11.01 -8.89 -2.00
N THR A 24 -10.83 -8.45 -0.76
CA THR A 24 -11.08 -9.26 0.45
C THR A 24 -12.56 -9.41 0.76
N GLY A 25 -13.43 -8.53 0.21
CA GLY A 25 -14.88 -8.48 0.49
C GLY A 25 -15.27 -7.70 1.74
N TYR A 26 -14.32 -7.25 2.58
CA TYR A 26 -14.56 -6.61 3.87
C TYR A 26 -14.31 -5.11 3.90
N PHE A 27 -13.84 -4.53 2.81
CA PHE A 27 -13.55 -3.10 2.69
C PHE A 27 -14.38 -2.47 1.59
N GLU A 28 -14.61 -1.16 1.71
CA GLU A 28 -15.30 -0.35 0.73
C GLU A 28 -14.65 1.04 0.67
N THR A 29 -14.17 1.43 -0.52
CA THR A 29 -13.57 2.75 -0.72
C THR A 29 -14.65 3.81 -0.81
N ILE A 30 -14.54 4.84 0.01
CA ILE A 30 -15.52 5.93 0.06
C ILE A 30 -15.05 7.21 -0.62
N ALA A 31 -13.73 7.38 -0.79
CA ALA A 31 -13.16 8.50 -1.54
C ALA A 31 -11.71 8.23 -1.96
N PHE A 32 -11.31 8.85 -3.06
CA PHE A 32 -9.95 8.93 -3.55
C PHE A 32 -9.38 10.34 -3.41
N VAL A 33 -8.07 10.43 -3.17
CA VAL A 33 -7.32 11.68 -3.23
C VAL A 33 -6.16 11.50 -4.20
N GLU A 34 -6.26 12.09 -5.40
CA GLU A 34 -5.26 11.91 -6.46
C GLU A 34 -5.14 13.21 -7.28
N LYS A 35 -3.90 13.69 -7.45
CA LYS A 35 -3.60 14.94 -8.15
C LYS A 35 -3.42 14.75 -9.66
N ASP A 36 -2.88 13.61 -10.08
CA ASP A 36 -2.59 13.33 -11.49
C ASP A 36 -3.89 13.07 -12.28
N GLN A 37 -4.17 13.92 -13.26
CA GLN A 37 -5.41 13.85 -14.06
C GLN A 37 -5.56 12.54 -14.85
N PHE A 38 -4.44 11.92 -15.26
CA PHE A 38 -4.50 10.62 -15.93
C PHE A 38 -4.96 9.54 -14.96
N CYS A 39 -4.38 9.51 -13.74
CA CYS A 39 -4.79 8.60 -12.68
C CYS A 39 -6.27 8.80 -12.29
N GLN A 40 -6.73 10.06 -12.15
CA GLN A 40 -8.14 10.36 -11.89
C GLN A 40 -9.08 9.78 -12.96
N LYS A 41 -8.71 9.86 -14.25
CA LYS A 41 -9.49 9.25 -15.33
C LYS A 41 -9.54 7.72 -15.22
N VAL A 42 -8.44 7.09 -14.80
CA VAL A 42 -8.39 5.64 -14.57
C VAL A 42 -9.28 5.25 -13.38
N LEU A 43 -9.20 6.01 -12.27
CA LEU A 43 -10.05 5.80 -11.10
C LEU A 43 -11.54 5.93 -11.45
N ALA A 44 -11.94 7.03 -12.09
CA ALA A 44 -13.33 7.27 -12.48
C ALA A 44 -13.90 6.19 -13.43
N LYS A 45 -13.04 5.57 -14.25
CA LYS A 45 -13.42 4.48 -15.14
C LYS A 45 -13.67 3.17 -14.39
N ASN A 46 -12.80 2.86 -13.41
CA ASN A 46 -12.77 1.56 -12.74
C ASN A 46 -13.58 1.53 -11.43
N PHE A 47 -13.70 2.66 -10.74
CA PHE A 47 -14.42 2.83 -9.48
C PHE A 47 -15.53 3.86 -9.68
N LYS A 48 -16.65 3.39 -10.18
CA LYS A 48 -17.79 4.28 -10.49
C LYS A 48 -18.37 4.86 -9.20
N ASP A 49 -18.84 6.10 -9.32
CA ASP A 49 -19.59 6.81 -8.26
C ASP A 49 -18.80 7.11 -6.97
N ILE A 50 -17.48 6.85 -6.94
CA ILE A 50 -16.63 7.20 -5.81
C ILE A 50 -16.03 8.60 -6.06
N PRO A 51 -16.17 9.55 -5.11
CA PRO A 51 -15.63 10.88 -5.24
C PRO A 51 -14.09 10.88 -5.30
N ILE A 52 -13.54 11.78 -6.15
CA ILE A 52 -12.09 11.95 -6.33
C ILE A 52 -11.74 13.41 -5.99
N GLU A 53 -10.97 13.60 -4.91
CA GLU A 53 -10.40 14.90 -4.54
C GLU A 53 -9.06 15.12 -5.23
N GLY A 54 -8.83 16.33 -5.75
CA GLY A 54 -7.66 16.61 -6.59
C GLY A 54 -6.37 16.94 -5.82
N ASP A 55 -6.45 17.43 -4.58
CA ASP A 55 -5.27 17.78 -3.79
C ASP A 55 -5.50 17.51 -2.31
N ILE A 56 -4.58 16.79 -1.68
CA ILE A 56 -4.65 16.45 -0.25
C ILE A 56 -4.74 17.67 0.66
N ARG A 57 -4.17 18.81 0.25
CA ARG A 57 -4.20 20.06 1.01
C ARG A 57 -5.62 20.61 1.20
N ASN A 58 -6.53 20.28 0.29
CA ASN A 58 -7.92 20.70 0.32
C ASN A 58 -8.84 19.69 1.02
N VAL A 59 -8.33 18.50 1.31
CA VAL A 59 -9.08 17.42 1.94
C VAL A 59 -9.35 17.75 3.41
N LYS A 60 -10.60 17.66 3.82
CA LYS A 60 -11.03 17.76 5.22
C LYS A 60 -11.34 16.35 5.73
N GLY A 61 -10.43 15.77 6.50
CA GLY A 61 -10.52 14.39 6.98
C GLY A 61 -11.79 14.12 7.78
N GLN A 62 -12.27 15.10 8.57
CA GLN A 62 -13.50 14.97 9.37
C GLN A 62 -14.74 14.64 8.53
N ARG A 63 -14.76 15.01 7.24
CA ARG A 63 -15.87 14.75 6.32
C ARG A 63 -16.08 13.25 6.05
N TYR A 64 -15.00 12.49 6.10
CA TYR A 64 -15.01 11.09 5.68
C TYR A 64 -15.21 10.12 6.84
N GLY A 65 -14.55 10.36 7.99
CA GLY A 65 -14.65 9.47 9.15
C GLY A 65 -14.36 8.00 8.81
N ALA A 66 -13.41 7.77 7.90
CA ALA A 66 -13.10 6.43 7.40
C ALA A 66 -12.46 5.54 8.47
N ASP A 67 -12.77 4.25 8.45
CA ASP A 67 -12.15 3.27 9.35
C ASP A 67 -10.68 3.03 9.01
N VAL A 68 -10.34 3.13 7.73
CA VAL A 68 -8.99 2.89 7.20
C VAL A 68 -8.59 4.08 6.33
N VAL A 69 -7.39 4.60 6.56
CA VAL A 69 -6.72 5.53 5.64
C VAL A 69 -5.55 4.81 5.00
N THR A 70 -5.45 4.87 3.67
CA THR A 70 -4.31 4.31 2.94
C THR A 70 -3.52 5.42 2.24
N GLY A 71 -2.24 5.19 1.91
CA GLY A 71 -1.50 6.16 1.14
C GLY A 71 -0.06 5.78 0.79
N GLY A 72 0.27 5.89 -0.49
CA GLY A 72 1.64 5.86 -1.00
C GLY A 72 2.21 7.28 -1.09
N PHE A 73 2.55 7.88 0.04
CA PHE A 73 2.94 9.29 0.09
C PHE A 73 4.33 9.55 -0.51
N PRO A 74 4.54 10.68 -1.23
CA PRO A 74 5.84 11.02 -1.79
C PRO A 74 6.84 11.33 -0.67
N CYS A 75 8.01 10.70 -0.73
CA CYS A 75 9.10 10.87 0.22
C CYS A 75 10.39 11.17 -0.54
N GLN A 76 10.56 12.42 -0.99
CA GLN A 76 11.82 12.87 -1.54
C GLN A 76 12.57 13.71 -0.50
N PRO A 77 13.89 13.48 -0.29
CA PRO A 77 14.65 14.23 0.70
C PRO A 77 14.65 15.71 0.34
N PHE A 78 14.47 16.56 1.34
CA PHE A 78 14.89 17.94 1.21
C PHE A 78 16.40 17.93 0.94
N SER A 79 16.83 18.24 -0.29
CA SER A 79 18.25 18.51 -0.50
C SER A 79 18.59 19.74 0.34
N VAL A 80 19.50 19.57 1.31
CA VAL A 80 19.98 20.63 2.21
C VAL A 80 20.57 21.82 1.42
N ALA A 81 20.91 21.61 0.14
CA ALA A 81 21.46 22.60 -0.78
C ALA A 81 20.42 23.33 -1.66
N GLY A 82 19.14 22.93 -1.64
CA GLY A 82 18.09 23.60 -2.42
C GLY A 82 17.39 24.67 -1.60
N LYS A 83 17.32 25.91 -2.09
CA LYS A 83 16.53 26.99 -1.51
C LYS A 83 15.15 26.44 -1.11
N ARG A 84 14.80 26.53 0.18
CA ARG A 84 13.47 26.25 0.71
C ARG A 84 12.44 27.05 -0.10
N LYS A 85 11.90 26.46 -1.14
CA LYS A 85 10.70 26.94 -1.79
C LYS A 85 9.57 26.56 -0.85
N GLY A 86 9.09 27.53 -0.08
CA GLY A 86 8.05 27.46 0.92
C GLY A 86 7.07 26.27 0.91
N THR A 87 5.96 26.39 1.58
CA THR A 87 4.87 25.41 1.82
C THR A 87 4.23 24.74 0.58
N HIS A 88 4.79 24.89 -0.62
CA HIS A 88 4.30 24.35 -1.89
C HIS A 88 5.19 23.27 -2.51
N ASP A 89 6.10 22.66 -1.74
CA ASP A 89 6.93 21.57 -2.25
C ASP A 89 6.17 20.24 -2.24
N ASP A 90 5.68 19.82 -3.41
CA ASP A 90 4.95 18.56 -3.62
C ASP A 90 5.80 17.29 -3.35
N ARG A 91 7.06 17.46 -2.97
CA ARG A 91 7.99 16.35 -2.73
C ARG A 91 7.91 15.74 -1.35
N TYR A 92 7.28 16.43 -0.39
CA TYR A 92 7.06 15.92 0.95
C TYR A 92 5.66 16.35 1.41
N LEU A 93 4.73 15.41 1.35
CA LEU A 93 3.33 15.63 1.72
C LEU A 93 2.94 14.83 2.98
N TRP A 94 3.93 14.44 3.77
CA TRP A 94 3.67 13.71 5.01
C TRP A 94 2.89 14.57 6.02
N ASP A 95 3.23 15.86 6.15
CA ASP A 95 2.52 16.78 7.06
C ASP A 95 1.02 16.87 6.75
N GLU A 96 0.68 16.86 5.46
CA GLU A 96 -0.72 16.83 5.02
C GLU A 96 -1.36 15.47 5.27
N THR A 97 -0.59 14.39 5.11
CA THR A 97 -1.06 13.02 5.39
C THR A 97 -1.42 12.87 6.86
N ILE A 98 -0.52 13.27 7.78
CA ILE A 98 -0.77 13.18 9.22
C ILE A 98 -1.89 14.13 9.67
N ARG A 99 -2.05 15.30 9.02
CA ARG A 99 -3.20 16.18 9.25
C ARG A 99 -4.50 15.48 8.91
N VAL A 100 -4.61 14.85 7.74
CA VAL A 100 -5.82 14.12 7.33
C VAL A 100 -6.10 12.94 8.27
N ILE A 101 -5.07 12.19 8.69
CA ILE A 101 -5.19 11.09 9.67
C ILE A 101 -5.74 11.62 11.00
N ARG A 102 -5.20 12.72 11.52
CA ARG A 102 -5.66 13.36 12.76
C ARG A 102 -7.12 13.80 12.69
N GLU A 103 -7.52 14.33 11.56
CA GLU A 103 -8.89 14.79 11.32
C GLU A 103 -9.87 13.63 11.11
N CYS A 104 -9.47 12.60 10.39
CA CYS A 104 -10.29 11.43 10.05
C CYS A 104 -10.44 10.48 11.24
N LYS A 105 -9.41 10.36 12.09
CA LYS A 105 -9.30 9.45 13.25
C LYS A 105 -9.58 7.98 12.88
N PRO A 106 -8.90 7.44 11.87
CA PRO A 106 -9.14 6.08 11.43
C PRO A 106 -8.70 5.05 12.49
N ARG A 107 -9.20 3.83 12.37
CA ARG A 107 -8.74 2.68 13.17
C ARG A 107 -7.41 2.16 12.64
N TRP A 108 -7.21 2.23 11.33
CA TRP A 108 -6.02 1.73 10.65
C TRP A 108 -5.44 2.75 9.68
N PHE A 109 -4.12 2.84 9.65
CA PHE A 109 -3.40 3.49 8.57
C PHE A 109 -2.49 2.47 7.89
N ILE A 110 -2.52 2.45 6.55
CA ILE A 110 -1.67 1.58 5.73
C ILE A 110 -0.89 2.46 4.76
N GLY A 111 0.39 2.69 5.09
CA GLY A 111 1.32 3.46 4.26
C GLY A 111 2.20 2.58 3.39
N GLU A 112 2.58 3.05 2.22
CA GLU A 112 3.61 2.43 1.38
C GLU A 112 4.66 3.45 0.97
N ASN A 113 5.91 3.00 0.91
CA ASN A 113 6.98 3.85 0.37
C ASN A 113 8.09 3.00 -0.26
N VAL A 114 8.97 3.66 -1.02
CA VAL A 114 10.15 3.01 -1.59
C VAL A 114 11.12 2.56 -0.49
N GLU A 115 11.87 1.47 -0.74
CA GLU A 115 12.88 0.96 0.21
C GLU A 115 13.89 2.04 0.65
N GLY A 116 14.17 3.01 -0.24
CA GLY A 116 15.09 4.11 0.05
C GLY A 116 14.71 4.99 1.25
N ILE A 117 13.45 5.01 1.69
CA ILE A 117 13.00 5.80 2.86
C ILE A 117 13.78 5.43 4.14
N ILE A 118 14.26 4.18 4.23
CA ILE A 118 15.02 3.68 5.39
C ILE A 118 16.34 4.43 5.54
N ASN A 119 16.95 4.86 4.42
CA ASN A 119 18.27 5.47 4.40
C ASN A 119 18.22 7.01 4.28
N ILE A 120 17.05 7.58 3.99
CA ILE A 120 16.91 9.03 3.86
C ILE A 120 17.25 9.69 5.19
N GLN A 121 18.20 10.63 5.17
CA GLN A 121 18.70 11.35 6.34
C GLN A 121 19.07 10.40 7.51
N ASN A 122 19.77 9.31 7.21
CA ASN A 122 20.15 8.29 8.20
C ASN A 122 18.95 7.68 8.95
N GLY A 123 17.81 7.50 8.26
CA GLY A 123 16.60 6.90 8.83
C GLY A 123 15.69 7.88 9.58
N MET A 124 16.05 9.15 9.68
CA MET A 124 15.24 10.13 10.42
C MET A 124 13.85 10.33 9.83
N VAL A 125 13.71 10.23 8.49
CA VAL A 125 12.39 10.42 7.84
C VAL A 125 11.42 9.30 8.21
N LEU A 126 11.86 8.04 8.18
CA LEU A 126 10.99 6.92 8.58
C LEU A 126 10.67 6.98 10.07
N ARG A 127 11.64 7.37 10.90
CA ARG A 127 11.41 7.56 12.33
C ARG A 127 10.39 8.67 12.60
N GLN A 128 10.50 9.82 11.91
CA GLN A 128 9.51 10.90 12.02
C GLN A 128 8.09 10.42 11.67
N VAL A 129 7.95 9.62 10.62
CA VAL A 129 6.66 9.02 10.26
C VAL A 129 6.11 8.13 11.37
N GLN A 130 6.97 7.33 12.02
CA GLN A 130 6.57 6.48 13.14
C GLN A 130 6.17 7.33 14.36
N ASP A 131 7.02 8.28 14.76
CA ASP A 131 6.80 9.15 15.91
C ASP A 131 5.48 9.94 15.76
N ASP A 132 5.23 10.52 14.58
CA ASP A 132 4.00 11.28 14.30
C ASP A 132 2.74 10.41 14.39
N LEU A 133 2.78 9.14 13.93
CA LEU A 133 1.68 8.21 14.06
C LEU A 133 1.48 7.76 15.52
N GLU A 134 2.57 7.50 16.25
CA GLU A 134 2.52 7.13 17.67
C GLU A 134 1.94 8.27 18.51
N GLU A 135 2.26 9.54 18.21
CA GLU A 135 1.64 10.71 18.83
C GLU A 135 0.12 10.80 18.60
N GLN A 136 -0.39 10.22 17.50
CA GLN A 136 -1.83 10.12 17.26
C GLN A 136 -2.46 8.87 17.93
N GLY A 137 -1.71 8.12 18.73
CA GLY A 137 -2.19 6.93 19.45
C GLY A 137 -2.17 5.64 18.64
N PHE A 138 -1.36 5.57 17.57
CA PHE A 138 -1.20 4.35 16.80
C PHE A 138 -0.06 3.47 17.35
N GLU A 139 -0.25 2.16 17.29
CA GLU A 139 0.83 1.18 17.34
C GLU A 139 1.31 0.95 15.90
N VAL A 140 2.61 1.21 15.64
CA VAL A 140 3.16 1.23 14.27
C VAL A 140 4.07 0.03 14.03
N LYS A 141 3.89 -0.62 12.86
CA LYS A 141 4.78 -1.68 12.36
C LYS A 141 5.27 -1.33 10.96
N CYS A 142 6.59 -1.36 10.78
CA CYS A 142 7.22 -1.16 9.48
C CYS A 142 7.78 -2.51 8.99
N LEU A 143 7.40 -2.89 7.76
CA LEU A 143 7.77 -4.15 7.13
C LEU A 143 8.35 -3.89 5.74
N ILE A 144 9.37 -4.63 5.35
CA ILE A 144 9.84 -4.65 3.96
C ILE A 144 9.23 -5.88 3.30
N ILE A 145 8.33 -5.65 2.34
CA ILE A 145 7.67 -6.75 1.63
C ILE A 145 8.06 -6.66 0.15
N PRO A 146 8.80 -7.64 -0.37
CA PRO A 146 9.07 -7.73 -1.80
C PRO A 146 7.87 -8.31 -2.54
N ALA A 147 7.60 -7.86 -3.76
CA ALA A 147 6.55 -8.44 -4.60
C ALA A 147 6.79 -9.93 -4.89
N SER A 148 8.05 -10.36 -4.95
CA SER A 148 8.40 -11.78 -5.06
C SER A 148 7.90 -12.63 -3.88
N GLY A 149 7.68 -12.03 -2.71
CA GLY A 149 7.14 -12.73 -1.53
C GLY A 149 5.69 -13.20 -1.71
N ILE A 150 4.96 -12.63 -2.66
CA ILE A 150 3.60 -13.02 -3.03
C ILE A 150 3.53 -13.67 -4.43
N GLY A 151 4.66 -14.16 -4.94
CA GLY A 151 4.75 -14.90 -6.19
C GLY A 151 5.02 -14.08 -7.44
N ALA A 152 5.30 -12.77 -7.33
CA ALA A 152 5.74 -11.98 -8.47
C ALA A 152 7.15 -12.39 -8.92
N TRP A 153 7.41 -12.31 -10.22
CA TRP A 153 8.71 -12.62 -10.82
C TRP A 153 9.77 -11.52 -10.65
N HIS A 154 9.38 -10.35 -10.12
CA HIS A 154 10.26 -9.22 -9.81
C HIS A 154 10.29 -8.94 -8.31
N GLN A 155 11.38 -8.36 -7.83
CA GLN A 155 11.53 -8.12 -6.40
C GLN A 155 10.67 -6.96 -5.89
N ARG A 156 10.68 -5.80 -6.55
CA ARG A 156 9.96 -4.58 -6.12
C ARG A 156 9.77 -4.49 -4.60
N LYS A 157 10.86 -4.36 -3.87
CA LYS A 157 10.83 -4.19 -2.41
C LYS A 157 10.22 -2.83 -2.04
N ARG A 158 9.31 -2.84 -1.07
CA ARG A 158 8.66 -1.64 -0.55
C ARG A 158 8.58 -1.70 0.96
N VAL A 159 8.64 -0.54 1.58
CA VAL A 159 8.37 -0.38 3.01
C VAL A 159 6.88 -0.19 3.18
N TRP A 160 6.28 -1.04 4.00
CA TRP A 160 4.88 -0.99 4.39
C TRP A 160 4.81 -0.53 5.83
N ILE A 161 4.01 0.51 6.08
CA ILE A 161 3.77 1.10 7.40
C ILE A 161 2.34 0.75 7.76
N ILE A 162 2.17 -0.15 8.73
CA ILE A 162 0.86 -0.62 9.19
C ILE A 162 0.68 -0.10 10.60
N ALA A 163 -0.29 0.77 10.80
CA ALA A 163 -0.54 1.42 12.07
C ALA A 163 -1.99 1.17 12.52
N HIS A 164 -2.15 0.71 13.77
CA HIS A 164 -3.43 0.45 14.42
C HIS A 164 -3.66 1.44 15.56
N ASN A 165 -4.78 2.18 15.55
CA ASN A 165 -5.11 3.11 16.60
C ASN A 165 -5.68 2.38 17.82
N VAL A 166 -4.88 2.28 18.87
CA VAL A 166 -5.26 1.59 20.11
C VAL A 166 -6.23 2.41 20.97
N SER A 167 -6.31 3.73 20.77
CA SER A 167 -7.20 4.61 21.52
C SER A 167 -8.68 4.49 21.10
N ASN A 168 -8.94 4.07 19.86
CA ASN A 168 -10.28 3.89 19.31
C ASN A 168 -10.90 2.51 19.62
N THR A 169 -10.16 1.62 20.25
CA THR A 169 -10.68 0.35 20.74
C THR A 169 -11.47 0.58 22.04
N LYS A 170 -12.75 0.97 21.94
CA LYS A 170 -13.67 0.86 23.07
C LYS A 170 -13.74 -0.61 23.46
N SER A 171 -13.10 -0.92 24.59
CA SER A 171 -13.14 -2.20 25.32
C SER A 171 -12.59 -3.45 24.60
N ILE A 172 -11.31 -3.47 24.30
CA ILE A 172 -10.62 -4.75 24.29
C ILE A 172 -9.54 -4.66 25.38
N ARG A 173 -9.78 -5.40 26.50
CA ARG A 173 -8.80 -5.57 27.56
C ARG A 173 -7.47 -5.96 26.94
N HIS A 174 -6.43 -5.15 27.15
CA HIS A 174 -5.06 -5.43 26.79
C HIS A 174 -4.67 -6.88 27.13
N ARG A 175 -4.75 -7.81 26.20
CA ARG A 175 -3.78 -8.87 26.14
C ARG A 175 -2.55 -8.25 25.47
N ARG A 176 -1.57 -7.88 26.29
CA ARG A 176 -0.23 -7.50 25.89
C ARG A 176 0.17 -8.40 24.73
N TRP A 177 0.28 -7.83 23.52
CA TRP A 177 0.79 -8.52 22.35
C TRP A 177 2.22 -8.95 22.66
N ASP A 178 2.39 -10.19 23.06
CA ASP A 178 3.71 -10.76 23.32
C ASP A 178 4.35 -11.08 21.97
N SER A 179 4.95 -10.01 21.37
CA SER A 179 5.57 -10.03 20.05
C SER A 179 6.68 -11.09 19.92
N LYS A 180 7.21 -11.59 21.04
CA LYS A 180 8.30 -12.58 21.05
C LYS A 180 7.84 -14.02 20.80
N LYS A 181 6.59 -14.40 21.07
CA LYS A 181 6.16 -15.81 20.98
C LYS A 181 5.41 -16.21 19.72
N ARG A 182 4.75 -15.27 19.01
CA ARG A 182 4.01 -15.59 17.77
C ARG A 182 4.74 -15.19 16.48
N ALA A 183 5.58 -14.17 16.49
CA ALA A 183 6.43 -13.83 15.37
C ALA A 183 7.34 -15.00 14.96
N ASN A 184 7.87 -15.76 15.92
CA ASN A 184 8.76 -16.89 15.63
C ASN A 184 8.07 -18.12 15.02
N LYS A 185 6.75 -18.25 15.07
CA LYS A 185 6.07 -19.48 14.58
C LYS A 185 5.48 -19.38 13.19
N LYS A 186 5.06 -18.19 12.75
CA LYS A 186 4.51 -17.98 11.38
C LYS A 186 5.52 -17.41 10.38
N TRP A 187 6.53 -16.66 10.85
CA TRP A 187 7.57 -16.13 9.98
C TRP A 187 8.73 -17.09 9.73
N SER A 188 8.92 -18.11 10.53
CA SER A 188 9.91 -19.18 10.27
C SER A 188 9.59 -19.99 9.01
N PHE A 189 8.35 -19.95 8.52
CA PHE A 189 7.98 -20.62 7.28
C PHE A 189 8.53 -19.89 6.03
N PHE A 190 8.57 -18.56 6.06
CA PHE A 190 9.11 -17.76 4.93
C PHE A 190 10.64 -17.69 4.90
N SER A 191 11.31 -17.86 6.06
CA SER A 191 12.78 -17.79 6.14
C SER A 191 13.46 -19.14 5.85
N ARG A 192 12.74 -20.25 5.91
CA ARG A 192 13.31 -21.61 5.79
C ARG A 192 13.44 -22.15 4.37
N GLU A 193 12.81 -21.52 3.37
CA GLU A 193 12.90 -22.00 1.99
C GLU A 193 14.05 -21.38 1.17
N GLN A 194 14.82 -20.44 1.73
CA GLN A 194 15.95 -19.83 1.02
C GLN A 194 17.32 -20.45 1.32
N GLU A 195 17.46 -21.32 2.29
CA GLU A 195 18.69 -22.08 2.52
C GLU A 195 18.55 -23.53 2.08
N GLY A 196 18.94 -23.83 0.85
CA GLY A 196 19.24 -25.19 0.45
C GLY A 196 18.50 -25.76 -0.75
N ARG A 197 18.67 -25.20 -1.93
CA ARG A 197 18.57 -26.00 -3.16
C ARG A 197 19.80 -25.80 -4.03
N LYS A 198 20.80 -26.65 -3.79
CA LYS A 198 21.82 -26.97 -4.79
C LYS A 198 21.14 -27.66 -5.97
N MET A 199 21.34 -27.11 -7.13
CA MET A 199 20.85 -27.57 -8.41
C MET A 199 21.39 -28.97 -8.70
N GLY A 200 20.52 -29.96 -8.66
CA GLY A 200 20.74 -31.31 -9.19
C GLY A 200 19.76 -31.53 -10.35
N SER A 201 20.30 -31.60 -11.56
CA SER A 201 19.57 -31.93 -12.77
C SER A 201 19.00 -33.34 -12.70
N LYS A 202 17.68 -33.50 -12.82
CA LYS A 202 17.06 -34.70 -13.41
C LYS A 202 15.70 -34.33 -13.98
N THR A 203 15.60 -34.44 -15.30
CA THR A 203 14.39 -34.37 -16.11
C THR A 203 13.41 -35.49 -15.73
N SER A 204 12.23 -35.13 -15.32
CA SER A 204 11.05 -35.99 -15.46
C SER A 204 9.88 -35.14 -15.95
N ARG A 205 9.41 -35.45 -17.16
CA ARG A 205 8.20 -34.88 -17.73
C ARG A 205 7.00 -35.31 -16.90
N CYS A 206 6.39 -34.35 -16.22
CA CYS A 206 5.03 -34.49 -15.71
C CYS A 206 4.19 -33.42 -16.40
N SER A 207 3.22 -33.87 -17.20
CA SER A 207 2.23 -33.03 -17.88
C SER A 207 1.19 -32.57 -16.85
N SER A 208 1.47 -31.50 -16.13
CA SER A 208 0.47 -30.77 -15.36
C SER A 208 0.08 -29.53 -16.15
N LYS A 209 -1.24 -29.37 -16.41
CA LYS A 209 -1.80 -28.13 -16.92
C LYS A 209 -1.27 -27.00 -16.08
N LYS A 210 -0.41 -26.13 -16.64
CA LYS A 210 0.08 -24.93 -15.99
C LYS A 210 -1.15 -24.06 -15.73
N GLN A 211 -1.53 -23.93 -14.47
CA GLN A 211 -2.39 -22.84 -14.05
C GLN A 211 -1.62 -21.56 -14.37
N GLU A 212 -2.13 -20.78 -15.33
CA GLU A 212 -1.57 -19.47 -15.64
C GLU A 212 -1.71 -18.62 -14.39
N THR A 213 -0.60 -18.25 -13.78
CA THR A 213 -0.61 -17.36 -12.62
C THR A 213 -0.99 -15.97 -13.12
N TRP A 214 -1.68 -15.20 -12.29
CA TRP A 214 -2.06 -13.81 -12.56
C TRP A 214 -0.89 -12.97 -13.12
N TRP A 215 0.33 -13.22 -12.67
CA TRP A 215 1.56 -12.57 -13.14
C TRP A 215 1.92 -12.87 -14.60
N GLN A 216 1.48 -13.95 -15.19
CA GLN A 216 1.72 -14.28 -16.61
C GLN A 216 0.83 -13.44 -17.53
N THR A 217 -0.30 -12.95 -17.03
CA THR A 217 -1.22 -12.10 -17.79
C THR A 217 -0.72 -10.66 -17.88
N GLU A 218 0.02 -10.17 -16.87
CA GLU A 218 0.54 -8.79 -16.84
C GLU A 218 1.64 -8.52 -17.88
N SER A 219 2.44 -9.51 -18.24
CA SER A 219 3.52 -9.32 -19.21
C SER A 219 3.00 -8.90 -20.61
N ARG A 220 1.73 -9.17 -20.91
CA ARG A 220 1.06 -8.74 -22.15
C ARG A 220 0.59 -7.28 -22.13
N VAL A 221 0.49 -6.66 -20.96
CA VAL A 221 -0.01 -5.27 -20.82
C VAL A 221 1.09 -4.24 -21.08
N CYS A 222 2.37 -4.60 -20.88
CA CYS A 222 3.51 -3.71 -21.08
C CYS A 222 4.09 -3.74 -22.50
N GLY A 223 3.71 -4.67 -23.36
CA GLY A 223 4.18 -4.80 -24.72
C GLY A 223 3.29 -4.06 -25.71
N ILE A 224 3.88 -3.29 -26.63
CA ILE A 224 3.20 -2.95 -27.88
C ILE A 224 3.14 -4.26 -28.66
N PRO A 225 1.96 -4.73 -29.11
CA PRO A 225 1.88 -5.85 -30.03
C PRO A 225 2.77 -5.55 -31.25
N ASP A 226 3.59 -6.51 -31.67
CA ASP A 226 4.39 -6.38 -32.87
C ASP A 226 3.49 -6.00 -34.05
N GLY A 227 3.83 -4.89 -34.74
CA GLY A 227 3.05 -4.36 -35.85
C GLY A 227 2.08 -3.22 -35.54
N VAL A 228 1.95 -2.79 -34.30
CA VAL A 228 1.15 -1.59 -33.95
C VAL A 228 2.02 -0.34 -34.01
N SER A 229 1.59 0.66 -34.79
CA SER A 229 2.30 1.92 -34.93
C SER A 229 2.43 2.64 -33.58
N TYR A 230 3.63 3.10 -33.24
CA TYR A 230 3.96 3.94 -32.09
C TYR A 230 3.00 5.16 -31.93
N LYS A 231 2.44 5.65 -33.05
CA LYS A 231 1.51 6.79 -33.08
C LYS A 231 0.14 6.48 -32.47
N LEU A 232 -0.22 5.22 -32.26
CA LEU A 232 -1.52 4.81 -31.70
C LEU A 232 -1.55 4.76 -30.17
N ASP A 233 -0.38 4.70 -29.50
CA ASP A 233 -0.31 4.72 -28.04
C ASP A 233 0.04 6.12 -27.52
N LYS A 234 -0.91 7.04 -27.62
CA LYS A 234 -0.75 8.44 -27.20
C LYS A 234 -0.45 8.60 -25.71
N ASP A 235 -0.88 7.64 -24.88
CA ASP A 235 -0.78 7.72 -23.42
C ASP A 235 0.26 6.77 -22.82
N ARG A 236 1.12 6.14 -23.66
CA ARG A 236 2.10 5.14 -23.19
C ARG A 236 2.96 5.64 -22.03
N SER A 237 3.51 6.83 -22.14
CA SER A 237 4.36 7.42 -21.09
C SER A 237 3.61 7.57 -19.77
N GLN A 238 2.37 8.04 -19.81
CA GLN A 238 1.52 8.22 -18.63
C GLN A 238 1.14 6.86 -18.03
N ARG A 239 0.81 5.87 -18.87
CA ARG A 239 0.51 4.50 -18.44
C ARG A 239 1.69 3.84 -17.75
N VAL A 240 2.90 3.92 -18.34
CA VAL A 240 4.12 3.38 -17.76
C VAL A 240 4.44 4.06 -16.44
N LYS A 241 4.31 5.40 -16.36
CA LYS A 241 4.49 6.16 -15.13
C LYS A 241 3.48 5.72 -14.05
N ALA A 242 2.20 5.62 -14.40
CA ALA A 242 1.14 5.23 -13.47
C ALA A 242 1.34 3.81 -12.95
N LEU A 243 1.68 2.85 -13.81
CA LEU A 243 2.00 1.48 -13.42
C LEU A 243 3.28 1.40 -12.58
N GLY A 244 4.31 2.19 -12.93
CA GLY A 244 5.55 2.25 -12.16
C GLY A 244 5.36 2.75 -10.73
N ASN A 245 4.40 3.65 -10.52
CA ASN A 245 4.04 4.19 -9.20
C ASN A 245 2.92 3.40 -8.50
N SER A 246 2.32 2.43 -9.18
CA SER A 246 1.18 1.68 -8.64
C SER A 246 1.58 0.82 -7.46
N ILE A 247 0.68 0.70 -6.52
CA ILE A 247 0.71 -0.29 -5.44
C ILE A 247 0.51 -1.69 -6.02
N VAL A 248 1.09 -2.71 -5.39
CA VAL A 248 0.86 -4.13 -5.72
C VAL A 248 -0.38 -4.62 -4.96
N PRO A 249 -1.54 -4.78 -5.62
CA PRO A 249 -2.81 -5.06 -4.93
C PRO A 249 -2.80 -6.36 -4.12
N GLN A 250 -2.03 -7.36 -4.55
CA GLN A 250 -1.94 -8.65 -3.86
C GLN A 250 -1.29 -8.55 -2.48
N ILE A 251 -0.30 -7.67 -2.31
CA ILE A 251 0.27 -7.40 -0.97
C ILE A 251 -0.79 -6.75 -0.10
N VAL A 252 -1.53 -5.80 -0.64
CA VAL A 252 -2.62 -5.10 0.09
C VAL A 252 -3.72 -6.08 0.47
N TYR A 253 -4.08 -7.02 -0.40
CA TYR A 253 -5.03 -8.08 -0.12
C TYR A 253 -4.60 -8.92 1.11
N GLU A 254 -3.34 -9.36 1.18
CA GLU A 254 -2.84 -10.11 2.33
C GLU A 254 -2.78 -9.26 3.62
N ILE A 255 -2.43 -7.98 3.51
CA ILE A 255 -2.51 -7.04 4.64
C ILE A 255 -3.96 -6.91 5.12
N GLY A 256 -4.91 -6.71 4.20
CA GLY A 256 -6.33 -6.60 4.50
C GLY A 256 -6.87 -7.84 5.22
N LYS A 257 -6.50 -9.03 4.76
CA LYS A 257 -6.87 -10.29 5.44
C LYS A 257 -6.31 -10.36 6.87
N ALA A 258 -5.05 -10.00 7.05
CA ALA A 258 -4.42 -10.00 8.37
C ALA A 258 -5.11 -9.02 9.34
N ILE A 259 -5.57 -7.88 8.85
CA ILE A 259 -6.36 -6.91 9.62
C ILE A 259 -7.68 -7.54 10.07
N ILE A 260 -8.44 -8.16 9.15
CA ILE A 260 -9.72 -8.79 9.46
C ILE A 260 -9.55 -9.96 10.46
N GLU A 261 -8.54 -10.80 10.27
CA GLU A 261 -8.22 -11.87 11.22
C GLU A 261 -7.90 -11.33 12.62
N GLY A 262 -7.18 -10.21 12.70
CA GLY A 262 -6.88 -9.52 13.95
C GLY A 262 -8.13 -8.99 14.64
N GLU A 263 -9.01 -8.32 13.89
CA GLU A 263 -10.25 -7.74 14.41
C GLU A 263 -11.24 -8.80 14.88
N THR A 264 -11.40 -9.89 14.13
CA THR A 264 -12.29 -11.00 14.51
C THR A 264 -11.79 -11.77 15.74
N SER A 265 -10.47 -11.96 15.85
CA SER A 265 -9.87 -12.61 17.02
C SER A 265 -9.94 -11.76 18.29
N ALA A 266 -10.07 -10.45 18.16
CA ALA A 266 -10.21 -9.53 19.27
C ALA A 266 -11.66 -9.42 19.77
N SER A 267 -12.63 -9.82 18.94
CA SER A 267 -14.08 -9.78 19.25
C SER A 267 -14.61 -11.09 19.84
N ALA A 268 -13.83 -12.16 19.78
CA ALA A 268 -14.12 -13.50 20.36
C ALA A 268 -13.42 -13.69 21.72
#